data_6e22a6c5c76adece0ac0131188a019bc
#
_entry.id   6e22a6c5c76adece0ac0131188a019bc
#
_cell.length_a   1.000
_cell.length_b   1.000
_cell.length_c   1.000
_cell.angle_alpha   90.00
_cell.angle_beta   90.00
_cell.angle_gamma   90.00
#
_symmetry.space_group_name_H-M   'P 1'
#
loop_
_entity.id
_entity.type
_entity.pdbx_description
1 polymer ?
#
loop_
_entity_poly.entity_id
_entity_poly.type
_entity_poly.pdbx_seq_one_letter_code
_entity_poly.pdbx_strand_id
1 'polypeptide(L)'
;ISAHTLWMHNKAQEMGGGSFCTAGAVCDCASVIGNAEWNTAPFIGLPWGLMGMLVFCIFMWLIISMAKEPTAQWVLTHIKIGTNLGILGLFVVLYLMYAEYQIGNICQFCTVAHISHVAVTIGFFRLAKMYGTADWEVIGSSKPTNLAAKERRKRGGYVAPKQSSEEE
;
A
#
# COMPACT_ATOMS: atom_id res chain seq x y z
N ILE A 1 9.61 0.10 5.51
CA ILE A 1 10.36 1.36 5.28
C ILE A 1 9.89 2.41 6.29
N SER A 2 8.60 2.75 6.35
CA SER A 2 8.08 3.76 7.29
C SER A 2 8.37 3.46 8.77
N ALA A 3 8.30 2.19 9.20
CA ALA A 3 8.69 1.79 10.55
C ALA A 3 10.19 2.00 10.81
N HIS A 4 11.03 1.76 9.79
CA HIS A 4 12.46 2.01 9.88
C HIS A 4 12.78 3.50 9.98
N THR A 5 12.07 4.35 9.22
CA THR A 5 12.25 5.82 9.31
C THR A 5 11.82 6.36 10.66
N LEU A 6 10.75 5.82 11.26
CA LEU A 6 10.34 6.17 12.62
C LEU A 6 11.41 5.77 13.66
N TRP A 7 11.96 4.56 13.54
CA TRP A 7 13.05 4.12 14.41
C TRP A 7 14.29 4.98 14.26
N MET A 8 14.66 5.34 13.02
CA MET A 8 15.78 6.25 12.74
C MET A 8 15.54 7.65 13.30
N HIS A 9 14.32 8.18 13.22
CA HIS A 9 13.96 9.46 13.82
C HIS A 9 14.24 9.47 15.32
N ASN A 10 13.76 8.45 16.04
CA ASN A 10 13.99 8.33 17.48
C ASN A 10 15.49 8.20 17.79
N LYS A 11 16.22 7.40 17.02
CA LYS A 11 17.67 7.22 17.17
C LYS A 11 18.47 8.49 16.85
N ALA A 12 18.08 9.24 15.81
CA ALA A 12 18.72 10.50 15.46
C ALA A 12 18.55 11.54 16.55
N GLN A 13 17.40 11.58 17.22
CA GLN A 13 17.17 12.44 18.38
C GLN A 13 18.01 12.04 19.60
N GLU A 14 18.15 10.73 19.87
CA GLU A 14 18.98 10.23 20.98
C GLU A 14 20.49 10.48 20.77
N MET A 15 20.96 10.40 19.52
CA MET A 15 22.39 10.45 19.19
C MET A 15 22.89 11.81 18.66
N GLY A 16 22.05 12.84 18.67
CA GLY A 16 22.45 14.18 18.24
C GLY A 16 22.88 14.28 16.77
N GLY A 17 22.23 13.53 15.87
CA GLY A 17 22.46 13.64 14.42
C GLY A 17 23.54 12.73 13.84
N GLY A 18 23.87 11.62 14.50
CA GLY A 18 24.84 10.65 13.99
C GLY A 18 24.40 9.96 12.71
N SER A 19 25.28 9.89 11.72
CA SER A 19 25.08 9.45 10.35
C SER A 19 24.74 7.97 10.22
N PHE A 20 23.47 7.64 9.91
CA PHE A 20 23.03 6.28 9.57
C PHE A 20 23.02 5.96 8.07
N CYS A 21 23.11 6.97 7.21
CA CYS A 21 23.16 6.81 5.76
C CYS A 21 24.08 7.89 5.17
N THR A 22 25.36 7.68 5.18
CA THR A 22 26.32 8.51 4.44
C THR A 22 26.66 7.81 3.15
N ALA A 23 25.92 8.09 2.09
CA ALA A 23 26.27 7.71 0.73
C ALA A 23 26.56 8.99 -0.10
N GLY A 24 27.52 9.78 0.34
CA GLY A 24 27.97 11.00 -0.38
C GLY A 24 27.33 12.30 0.13
N ALA A 25 27.83 13.43 -0.35
CA ALA A 25 27.51 14.78 0.12
C ALA A 25 26.04 15.24 -0.05
N VAL A 26 25.22 14.49 -0.75
CA VAL A 26 23.82 14.85 -1.08
C VAL A 26 22.80 13.90 -0.45
N CYS A 27 23.23 12.72 0.02
CA CYS A 27 22.34 11.72 0.61
C CYS A 27 22.60 11.62 2.11
N ASP A 28 21.88 12.39 2.90
CA ASP A 28 21.93 12.32 4.37
C ASP A 28 20.52 12.14 4.94
N CYS A 29 20.16 10.88 5.23
CA CYS A 29 18.88 10.54 5.83
C CYS A 29 18.73 11.08 7.26
N ALA A 30 19.83 11.23 7.99
CA ALA A 30 19.79 11.70 9.38
C ALA A 30 19.42 13.20 9.45
N SER A 31 19.94 14.03 8.54
CA SER A 31 19.60 15.44 8.46
C SER A 31 18.13 15.67 8.07
N VAL A 32 17.57 14.83 7.20
CA VAL A 32 16.17 14.92 6.78
C VAL A 32 15.23 14.42 7.87
N ILE A 33 15.51 13.23 8.42
CA ILE A 33 14.65 12.59 9.42
C ILE A 33 14.78 13.25 10.80
N GLY A 34 15.94 13.78 11.13
CA GLY A 34 16.22 14.48 12.39
C GLY A 34 15.80 15.95 12.42
N ASN A 35 15.38 16.52 11.28
CA ASN A 35 14.98 17.92 11.23
C ASN A 35 13.62 18.11 11.90
N ALA A 36 13.61 18.78 13.07
CA ALA A 36 12.39 18.97 13.86
C ALA A 36 11.34 19.84 13.16
N GLU A 37 11.78 20.76 12.30
CA GLU A 37 10.88 21.68 11.58
C GLU A 37 10.12 20.98 10.45
N TRP A 38 10.77 20.09 9.69
CA TRP A 38 10.20 19.50 8.49
C TRP A 38 9.75 18.04 8.67
N ASN A 39 10.22 17.35 9.70
CA ASN A 39 9.91 15.94 9.91
C ASN A 39 8.61 15.68 10.67
N THR A 40 7.96 16.72 11.18
CA THR A 40 6.68 16.63 11.88
C THR A 40 5.57 17.32 11.10
N ALA A 41 4.36 16.75 11.15
CA ALA A 41 3.19 17.36 10.54
C ALA A 41 2.84 18.67 11.26
N PRO A 42 2.73 19.81 10.55
CA PRO A 42 2.68 21.15 11.15
C PRO A 42 1.51 21.40 12.10
N PHE A 43 0.41 20.64 11.98
CA PHE A 43 -0.79 20.82 12.82
C PHE A 43 -0.95 19.74 13.90
N ILE A 44 -0.30 18.61 13.75
CA ILE A 44 -0.54 17.42 14.58
C ILE A 44 0.70 17.10 15.42
N GLY A 45 1.89 17.58 15.01
CA GLY A 45 3.16 17.31 15.69
C GLY A 45 3.63 15.85 15.60
N LEU A 46 3.00 15.03 14.75
CA LEU A 46 3.37 13.62 14.55
C LEU A 46 4.46 13.48 13.50
N PRO A 47 5.46 12.60 13.72
CA PRO A 47 6.47 12.29 12.72
C PRO A 47 5.84 11.71 11.44
N TRP A 48 6.29 12.18 10.27
CA TRP A 48 5.80 11.69 8.98
C TRP A 48 6.00 10.18 8.78
N GLY A 49 7.06 9.60 9.36
CA GLY A 49 7.28 8.16 9.34
C GLY A 49 6.16 7.36 10.01
N LEU A 50 5.61 7.85 11.13
CA LEU A 50 4.47 7.24 11.81
C LEU A 50 3.20 7.35 10.97
N MET A 51 2.92 8.54 10.43
CA MET A 51 1.76 8.75 9.56
C MET A 51 1.83 7.87 8.31
N GLY A 52 2.99 7.78 7.66
CA GLY A 52 3.22 6.89 6.54
C GLY A 52 2.98 5.42 6.88
N MET A 53 3.44 4.96 8.04
CA MET A 53 3.18 3.59 8.50
C MET A 53 1.69 3.31 8.66
N LEU A 54 0.94 4.21 9.30
CA LEU A 54 -0.52 4.07 9.48
C LEU A 54 -1.25 4.02 8.12
N VAL A 55 -0.91 4.91 7.19
CA VAL A 55 -1.49 4.92 5.85
C VAL A 55 -1.21 3.63 5.08
N PHE A 56 0.02 3.11 5.12
CA PHE A 56 0.35 1.83 4.49
C PHE A 56 -0.35 0.63 5.15
N CYS A 57 -0.56 0.65 6.47
CA CYS A 57 -1.38 -0.36 7.15
C CYS A 57 -2.83 -0.31 6.67
N ILE A 58 -3.40 0.88 6.50
CA ILE A 58 -4.75 1.04 5.95
C ILE A 58 -4.82 0.51 4.52
N PHE A 59 -3.87 0.86 3.64
CA PHE A 59 -3.83 0.32 2.28
C PHE A 59 -3.74 -1.21 2.27
N MET A 60 -2.89 -1.79 3.11
CA MET A 60 -2.75 -3.24 3.21
C MET A 60 -4.06 -3.89 3.66
N TRP A 61 -4.72 -3.31 4.67
CA TRP A 61 -6.02 -3.80 5.12
C TRP A 61 -7.10 -3.72 4.03
N LEU A 62 -7.19 -2.59 3.30
CA LEU A 62 -8.12 -2.44 2.18
C LEU A 62 -7.89 -3.50 1.10
N ILE A 63 -6.63 -3.70 0.69
CA ILE A 63 -6.26 -4.67 -0.35
C ILE A 63 -6.58 -6.10 0.10
N ILE A 64 -6.21 -6.49 1.32
CA ILE A 64 -6.48 -7.83 1.84
C ILE A 64 -7.99 -8.08 1.96
N SER A 65 -8.75 -7.10 2.41
CA SER A 65 -10.21 -7.20 2.51
C SER A 65 -10.84 -7.45 1.14
N MET A 66 -10.47 -6.65 0.13
CA MET A 66 -10.98 -6.82 -1.25
C MET A 66 -10.53 -8.14 -1.89
N ALA A 67 -9.31 -8.61 -1.58
CA ALA A 67 -8.81 -9.88 -2.11
C ALA A 67 -9.56 -11.10 -1.54
N LYS A 68 -10.05 -11.01 -0.32
CA LYS A 68 -10.84 -12.10 0.31
C LYS A 68 -12.24 -12.22 -0.28
N GLU A 69 -12.90 -11.10 -0.55
CA GLU A 69 -14.28 -11.05 -1.00
C GLU A 69 -14.47 -10.05 -2.16
N PRO A 70 -13.96 -10.36 -3.35
CA PRO A 70 -13.94 -9.43 -4.48
C PRO A 70 -15.33 -9.10 -5.04
N THR A 71 -16.34 -9.90 -4.72
CA THR A 71 -17.74 -9.72 -5.18
C THR A 71 -18.62 -9.00 -4.16
N ALA A 72 -18.09 -8.65 -2.99
CA ALA A 72 -18.87 -8.00 -1.94
C ALA A 72 -19.26 -6.56 -2.33
N GLN A 73 -20.45 -6.12 -1.93
CA GLN A 73 -20.99 -4.80 -2.25
C GLN A 73 -20.13 -3.64 -1.72
N TRP A 74 -19.38 -3.85 -0.65
CA TRP A 74 -18.49 -2.84 -0.05
C TRP A 74 -17.17 -2.64 -0.81
N VAL A 75 -16.81 -3.50 -1.74
CA VAL A 75 -15.54 -3.42 -2.52
C VAL A 75 -15.40 -2.08 -3.22
N LEU A 76 -16.46 -1.57 -3.86
CA LEU A 76 -16.44 -0.25 -4.49
C LEU A 76 -16.11 0.86 -3.50
N THR A 77 -16.65 0.78 -2.29
CA THR A 77 -16.36 1.75 -1.23
C THR A 77 -14.89 1.71 -0.82
N HIS A 78 -14.31 0.52 -0.68
CA HIS A 78 -12.88 0.35 -0.36
C HIS A 78 -11.98 0.89 -1.48
N ILE A 79 -12.34 0.66 -2.73
CA ILE A 79 -11.62 1.23 -3.88
C ILE A 79 -11.66 2.77 -3.84
N LYS A 80 -12.83 3.37 -3.59
CA LYS A 80 -12.97 4.82 -3.49
C LYS A 80 -12.16 5.40 -2.31
N ILE A 81 -12.22 4.76 -1.15
CA ILE A 81 -11.43 5.18 0.03
C ILE A 81 -9.94 5.10 -0.29
N GLY A 82 -9.46 3.99 -0.84
CA GLY A 82 -8.05 3.83 -1.21
C GLY A 82 -7.60 4.85 -2.26
N THR A 83 -8.42 5.12 -3.27
CA THR A 83 -8.12 6.14 -4.29
C THR A 83 -8.03 7.53 -3.69
N ASN A 84 -8.99 7.94 -2.86
CA ASN A 84 -8.99 9.27 -2.23
C ASN A 84 -7.81 9.43 -1.25
N LEU A 85 -7.53 8.40 -0.45
CA LEU A 85 -6.37 8.39 0.45
C LEU A 85 -5.05 8.44 -0.34
N GLY A 86 -4.99 7.75 -1.49
CA GLY A 86 -3.86 7.81 -2.41
C GLY A 86 -3.63 9.22 -2.95
N ILE A 87 -4.67 9.88 -3.43
CA ILE A 87 -4.60 11.27 -3.93
C ILE A 87 -4.14 12.22 -2.83
N LEU A 88 -4.75 12.13 -1.64
CA LEU A 88 -4.35 12.95 -0.49
C LEU A 88 -2.87 12.74 -0.14
N GLY A 89 -2.41 11.49 -0.14
CA GLY A 89 -1.01 11.18 0.12
C GLY A 89 -0.05 11.69 -0.97
N LEU A 90 -0.48 11.84 -2.24
CA LEU A 90 0.35 12.47 -3.28
C LEU A 90 0.65 13.93 -2.94
N PHE A 91 -0.30 14.69 -2.38
CA PHE A 91 -0.03 16.06 -1.92
C PHE A 91 1.00 16.06 -0.78
N VAL A 92 0.92 15.10 0.15
CA VAL A 92 1.92 14.94 1.21
C VAL A 92 3.28 14.58 0.63
N VAL A 93 3.35 13.70 -0.36
CA VAL A 93 4.61 13.37 -1.06
C VAL A 93 5.24 14.60 -1.69
N LEU A 94 4.45 15.44 -2.37
CA LEU A 94 4.93 16.70 -2.96
C LEU A 94 5.48 17.66 -1.90
N TYR A 95 4.77 17.76 -0.77
CA TYR A 95 5.23 18.57 0.38
C TYR A 95 6.56 18.05 0.95
N LEU A 96 6.70 16.74 1.12
CA LEU A 96 7.94 16.14 1.63
C LEU A 96 9.12 16.26 0.65
N MET A 97 8.87 16.13 -0.66
CA MET A 97 9.88 16.40 -1.67
C MET A 97 10.34 17.87 -1.65
N TYR A 98 9.41 18.80 -1.44
CA TYR A 98 9.75 20.20 -1.25
C TYR A 98 10.60 20.41 0.02
N ALA A 99 10.28 19.73 1.11
CA ALA A 99 11.06 19.78 2.35
C ALA A 99 12.49 19.26 2.15
N GLU A 100 12.67 18.12 1.46
CA GLU A 100 13.99 17.59 1.09
C GLU A 100 14.80 18.60 0.24
N TYR A 101 14.13 19.27 -0.68
CA TYR A 101 14.78 20.33 -1.48
C TYR A 101 15.24 21.51 -0.63
N GLN A 102 14.45 21.96 0.35
CA GLN A 102 14.82 23.05 1.26
C GLN A 102 15.97 22.68 2.22
N ILE A 103 16.02 21.42 2.64
CA ILE A 103 17.11 20.89 3.48
C ILE A 103 18.39 20.70 2.66
N GLY A 104 18.30 20.55 1.33
CA GLY A 104 19.42 20.29 0.43
C GLY A 104 19.95 18.86 0.50
N ASN A 105 19.24 17.94 1.14
CA ASN A 105 19.61 16.54 1.28
C ASN A 105 18.45 15.62 0.90
N ILE A 106 18.75 14.49 0.28
CA ILE A 106 17.80 13.48 -0.15
C ILE A 106 17.86 12.29 0.80
N CYS A 107 16.69 11.85 1.27
CA CYS A 107 16.54 10.65 2.08
C CYS A 107 16.16 9.46 1.17
N GLN A 108 17.05 8.48 0.99
CA GLN A 108 16.80 7.28 0.17
C GLN A 108 15.57 6.50 0.63
N PHE A 109 15.37 6.36 1.94
CA PHE A 109 14.21 5.66 2.50
C PHE A 109 12.91 6.41 2.25
N CYS A 110 12.95 7.75 2.33
CA CYS A 110 11.81 8.59 2.00
C CYS A 110 11.46 8.46 0.51
N THR A 111 12.46 8.51 -0.37
CA THR A 111 12.26 8.34 -1.82
C THR A 111 11.61 7.00 -2.15
N VAL A 112 12.05 5.89 -1.56
CA VAL A 112 11.43 4.57 -1.76
C VAL A 112 9.99 4.54 -1.24
N ALA A 113 9.70 5.19 -0.11
CA ALA A 113 8.35 5.31 0.42
C ALA A 113 7.45 6.13 -0.54
N HIS A 114 7.96 7.23 -1.10
CA HIS A 114 7.24 8.06 -2.08
C HIS A 114 6.91 7.27 -3.35
N ILE A 115 7.89 6.54 -3.93
CA ILE A 115 7.67 5.69 -5.10
C ILE A 115 6.63 4.60 -4.79
N SER A 116 6.73 3.95 -3.63
CA SER A 116 5.77 2.93 -3.20
C SER A 116 4.35 3.50 -3.07
N HIS A 117 4.22 4.71 -2.53
CA HIS A 117 2.92 5.38 -2.41
C HIS A 117 2.31 5.68 -3.79
N VAL A 118 3.09 6.20 -4.73
CA VAL A 118 2.67 6.43 -6.12
C VAL A 118 2.21 5.13 -6.77
N ALA A 119 2.98 4.04 -6.62
CA ALA A 119 2.65 2.74 -7.20
C ALA A 119 1.32 2.19 -6.65
N VAL A 120 1.09 2.27 -5.33
CA VAL A 120 -0.17 1.86 -4.69
C VAL A 120 -1.34 2.71 -5.19
N THR A 121 -1.15 4.02 -5.29
CA THR A 121 -2.19 4.94 -5.80
C THR A 121 -2.58 4.60 -7.23
N ILE A 122 -1.60 4.34 -8.13
CA ILE A 122 -1.86 3.89 -9.50
C ILE A 122 -2.62 2.55 -9.49
N GLY A 123 -2.27 1.64 -8.58
CA GLY A 123 -2.99 0.37 -8.39
C GLY A 123 -4.47 0.59 -8.09
N PHE A 124 -4.81 1.46 -7.14
CA PHE A 124 -6.20 1.79 -6.81
C PHE A 124 -6.94 2.47 -7.98
N PHE A 125 -6.28 3.34 -8.75
CA PHE A 125 -6.87 3.91 -9.97
C PHE A 125 -7.20 2.84 -11.02
N ARG A 126 -6.30 1.86 -11.20
CA ARG A 126 -6.56 0.74 -12.12
C ARG A 126 -7.72 -0.12 -11.63
N LEU A 127 -7.77 -0.44 -10.33
CA LEU A 127 -8.89 -1.17 -9.75
C LEU A 127 -10.21 -0.42 -9.93
N ALA A 128 -10.23 0.91 -9.74
CA ALA A 128 -11.41 1.73 -9.95
C ALA A 128 -11.92 1.69 -11.41
N LYS A 129 -11.01 1.61 -12.39
CA LYS A 129 -11.37 1.49 -13.81
C LYS A 129 -11.84 0.08 -14.19
N MET A 130 -11.29 -0.95 -13.55
CA MET A 130 -11.64 -2.34 -13.82
C MET A 130 -12.94 -2.76 -13.14
N TYR A 131 -13.33 -2.10 -12.05
CA TYR A 131 -14.51 -2.46 -11.28
C TYR A 131 -15.79 -2.36 -12.13
N GLY A 132 -16.57 -3.46 -12.17
CA GLY A 132 -17.78 -3.55 -12.98
C GLY A 132 -17.55 -3.86 -14.47
N THR A 133 -16.31 -4.11 -14.89
CA THR A 133 -15.99 -4.65 -16.23
C THR A 133 -15.98 -6.17 -16.24
N ALA A 134 -15.99 -6.76 -17.44
CA ALA A 134 -15.86 -8.22 -17.60
C ALA A 134 -14.58 -8.79 -16.96
N ASP A 135 -13.48 -8.03 -16.97
CA ASP A 135 -12.23 -8.43 -16.35
C ASP A 135 -12.36 -8.55 -14.81
N TRP A 136 -13.18 -7.69 -14.18
CA TRP A 136 -13.47 -7.78 -12.76
C TRP A 136 -14.28 -9.03 -12.41
N GLU A 137 -15.25 -9.38 -13.25
CA GLU A 137 -16.05 -10.61 -13.06
C GLU A 137 -15.20 -11.88 -13.12
N VAL A 138 -14.18 -11.90 -13.98
CA VAL A 138 -13.21 -12.99 -14.06
C VAL A 138 -12.40 -13.11 -12.76
N ILE A 139 -11.94 -12.01 -12.22
CA ILE A 139 -11.20 -11.98 -10.93
C ILE A 139 -12.11 -12.41 -9.77
N GLY A 140 -13.37 -11.97 -9.76
CA GLY A 140 -14.37 -12.29 -8.72
C GLY A 140 -14.93 -13.70 -8.82
N SER A 141 -14.87 -14.31 -9.99
CA SER A 141 -15.36 -15.67 -10.22
C SER A 141 -14.32 -16.70 -9.81
N SER A 142 -14.21 -16.93 -8.50
CA SER A 142 -13.47 -18.09 -7.95
C SER A 142 -14.15 -19.44 -8.22
N LYS A 143 -15.30 -19.47 -8.91
CA LYS A 143 -15.87 -20.71 -9.43
C LYS A 143 -14.92 -21.21 -10.52
N PRO A 144 -14.37 -22.45 -10.39
CA PRO A 144 -13.59 -23.06 -11.47
C PRO A 144 -14.45 -23.02 -12.73
N THR A 145 -14.01 -22.27 -13.72
CA THR A 145 -14.68 -22.24 -15.01
C THR A 145 -14.89 -23.68 -15.43
N ASN A 146 -16.02 -24.00 -16.08
CA ASN A 146 -16.32 -25.34 -16.57
C ASN A 146 -15.16 -25.99 -17.39
N LEU A 147 -14.22 -25.16 -17.86
CA LEU A 147 -12.98 -25.57 -18.51
C LEU A 147 -11.99 -26.23 -17.52
N ALA A 148 -11.78 -25.66 -16.32
CA ALA A 148 -10.91 -26.28 -15.32
C ALA A 148 -11.50 -27.57 -14.76
N ALA A 149 -12.83 -27.63 -14.61
CA ALA A 149 -13.55 -28.85 -14.23
C ALA A 149 -13.45 -29.92 -15.34
N LYS A 150 -13.52 -29.51 -16.62
CA LYS A 150 -13.38 -30.39 -17.79
C LYS A 150 -11.94 -30.92 -17.94
N GLU A 151 -10.92 -30.09 -17.64
CA GLU A 151 -9.52 -30.52 -17.63
C GLU A 151 -9.20 -31.45 -16.45
N ARG A 152 -9.75 -31.20 -15.24
CA ARG A 152 -9.65 -32.17 -14.14
C ARG A 152 -10.29 -33.51 -14.46
N ARG A 153 -11.43 -33.51 -15.15
CA ARG A 153 -12.08 -34.74 -15.62
C ARG A 153 -11.20 -35.48 -16.62
N LYS A 154 -10.52 -34.79 -17.54
CA LYS A 154 -9.59 -35.40 -18.51
C LYS A 154 -8.35 -36.00 -17.84
N ARG A 155 -7.93 -35.51 -16.68
CA ARG A 155 -6.76 -36.00 -15.91
C ARG A 155 -7.11 -37.12 -14.92
N GLY A 156 -8.31 -37.70 -14.97
CA GLY A 156 -8.69 -38.87 -14.16
C GLY A 156 -8.89 -38.60 -12.69
N GLY A 157 -9.21 -37.34 -12.30
CA GLY A 157 -9.52 -37.01 -10.93
C GLY A 157 -10.84 -37.62 -10.46
N TYR A 158 -10.84 -38.26 -9.28
CA TYR A 158 -12.00 -38.83 -8.62
C TYR A 158 -13.17 -37.82 -8.55
N VAL A 159 -14.29 -38.19 -9.13
CA VAL A 159 -15.56 -37.43 -9.01
C VAL A 159 -16.39 -38.19 -7.98
N ALA A 160 -16.58 -37.56 -6.82
CA ALA A 160 -17.48 -38.06 -5.79
C ALA A 160 -18.89 -38.24 -6.38
N PRO A 161 -19.56 -39.36 -6.11
CA PRO A 161 -20.93 -39.60 -6.59
C PRO A 161 -21.87 -38.53 -6.03
N LYS A 162 -22.75 -38.02 -6.88
CA LYS A 162 -23.85 -37.14 -6.45
C LYS A 162 -24.71 -37.91 -5.43
N GLN A 163 -24.82 -37.34 -4.20
CA GLN A 163 -25.87 -37.77 -3.29
C GLN A 163 -27.21 -37.42 -3.94
N SER A 164 -27.96 -38.46 -4.33
CA SER A 164 -29.36 -38.32 -4.68
C SER A 164 -30.10 -37.99 -3.37
N SER A 165 -30.65 -36.78 -3.30
CA SER A 165 -31.67 -36.46 -2.33
C SER A 165 -32.90 -37.30 -2.67
N GLU A 166 -33.10 -38.43 -2.01
CA GLU A 166 -34.39 -39.11 -1.97
C GLU A 166 -35.27 -38.21 -1.07
N GLU A 167 -36.28 -37.66 -1.69
CA GLU A 167 -37.50 -37.13 -1.03
C GLU A 167 -38.30 -38.31 -0.47
N GLU A 168 -38.61 -38.27 0.81
CA GLU A 168 -39.83 -38.82 1.40
C GLU A 168 -40.48 -37.78 2.30
#